data_7d3d6ebf2ddd6b65573f30af7545364d
#
_entry.id   7d3d6ebf2ddd6b65573f30af7545364d
#
_cell.length_a   1.000
_cell.length_b   1.000
_cell.length_c   1.000
_cell.angle_alpha   90.00
_cell.angle_beta   90.00
_cell.angle_gamma   90.00
#
_symmetry.space_group_name_H-M   'P 1'
#
loop_
_entity.id
_entity.type
_entity.pdbx_description
1 polymer ?
#
loop_
_entity_poly.entity_id
_entity_poly.type
_entity_poly.pdbx_seq_one_letter_code
_entity_poly.pdbx_strand_id
1 'polypeptide(L)'
;MNNALETRYFLSAMTGAGYYALHRQFLRPPERYFCILKGGPGCGKSTFLRRVGDAGRAAGLSVVWLHCAGDPASLDGVYFPQKHAGFFDGTAPHTVEPALFGASGEYLDLGAFCRTEALDPARIRALNADCAMFRLRAQQYLTAAAALDPRATPGLVFPEDREAARRRAKSVCTREFGTSPKDAKPGRCDRLFLSAVTSEGKIFFPDTVAAHCARVYLLDDGCGLAEEFLHTVRTHAVRCGLNVISCPDALIPSRTQAVLVPSRGVGFLAGTAADVPGGLSQRHIRLDVLPDPERQRTLRRAMRSDARQQQLALERAVEQLRMAALLHNELEAVYRPCMDFDALSAFTERYLKTFPGV
;
A
#
# COMPACT_ATOMS: atom_id res chain seq x y z
N MET A 1 14.91 9.57 -23.21
CA MET A 1 14.22 10.49 -22.29
C MET A 1 13.55 9.62 -21.23
N ASN A 2 13.95 9.71 -19.97
CA ASN A 2 13.26 9.02 -18.89
C ASN A 2 11.89 9.68 -18.71
N ASN A 3 10.84 9.05 -19.17
CA ASN A 3 9.50 9.52 -18.86
C ASN A 3 9.33 9.49 -17.32
N ALA A 4 9.03 10.63 -16.73
CA ALA A 4 8.67 10.73 -15.32
C ALA A 4 7.47 9.82 -15.05
N LEU A 5 7.60 8.91 -14.08
CA LEU A 5 6.55 7.95 -13.72
C LEU A 5 5.74 8.51 -12.55
N GLU A 6 4.42 8.41 -12.64
CA GLU A 6 3.54 8.61 -11.51
C GLU A 6 2.99 7.26 -11.05
N THR A 7 3.14 6.97 -9.77
CA THR A 7 2.64 5.72 -9.17
C THR A 7 1.95 6.02 -7.84
N ARG A 8 0.98 5.19 -7.49
CA ARG A 8 0.13 5.36 -6.30
C ARG A 8 0.17 4.09 -5.45
N TYR A 9 0.35 4.26 -4.15
CA TYR A 9 0.39 3.16 -3.19
C TYR A 9 -0.21 3.59 -1.85
N PHE A 10 -0.41 2.61 -0.98
CA PHE A 10 -0.59 2.86 0.46
C PHE A 10 0.62 2.31 1.23
N LEU A 11 1.06 3.02 2.28
CA LEU A 11 2.11 2.54 3.20
C LEU A 11 1.53 1.86 4.43
N SER A 12 0.26 2.02 4.68
CA SER A 12 -0.45 1.39 5.78
C SER A 12 -1.87 1.07 5.38
N ALA A 13 -2.46 0.11 6.07
CA ALA A 13 -3.85 -0.26 5.92
C ALA A 13 -4.42 -0.84 7.21
N MET A 14 -5.73 -0.71 7.41
CA MET A 14 -6.47 -1.56 8.34
C MET A 14 -6.66 -2.92 7.67
N THR A 15 -6.22 -3.99 8.33
CA THR A 15 -6.21 -5.35 7.78
C THR A 15 -6.88 -6.32 8.75
N GLY A 16 -7.06 -7.59 8.37
CA GLY A 16 -7.53 -8.63 9.29
C GLY A 16 -6.63 -8.84 10.51
N ALA A 17 -5.36 -8.47 10.41
CA ALA A 17 -4.38 -8.56 11.50
C ALA A 17 -4.22 -7.25 12.32
N GLY A 18 -5.06 -6.26 12.08
CA GLY A 18 -4.97 -4.95 12.70
C GLY A 18 -4.41 -3.88 11.77
N TYR A 19 -4.04 -2.74 12.35
CA TYR A 19 -3.33 -1.71 11.62
C TYR A 19 -1.94 -2.22 11.22
N TYR A 20 -1.71 -2.30 9.91
CA TYR A 20 -0.46 -2.81 9.35
C TYR A 20 0.29 -1.69 8.63
N ALA A 21 1.51 -1.39 9.09
CA ALA A 21 2.32 -0.29 8.59
C ALA A 21 3.65 -0.77 7.99
N LEU A 22 3.96 -0.29 6.79
CA LEU A 22 5.20 -0.57 6.08
C LEU A 22 6.22 0.56 6.17
N HIS A 23 5.89 1.67 6.86
CA HIS A 23 6.72 2.87 6.98
C HIS A 23 8.16 2.55 7.37
N ARG A 24 8.37 1.79 8.47
CA ARG A 24 9.72 1.45 8.94
C ARG A 24 10.57 0.74 7.90
N GLN A 25 9.95 -0.15 7.10
CA GLN A 25 10.68 -0.89 6.06
C GLN A 25 11.02 0.02 4.88
N PHE A 26 10.10 0.93 4.52
CA PHE A 26 10.28 1.86 3.42
C PHE A 26 11.29 2.97 3.75
N LEU A 27 11.33 3.44 5.00
CA LEU A 27 12.23 4.51 5.45
C LEU A 27 13.65 4.05 5.80
N ARG A 28 13.87 2.76 6.04
CA ARG A 28 15.14 2.20 6.54
C ARG A 28 16.37 2.25 5.61
N PRO A 29 16.25 2.18 4.27
CA PRO A 29 17.44 2.22 3.45
C PRO A 29 18.27 3.47 3.73
N PRO A 30 19.57 3.34 4.05
CA PRO A 30 20.42 4.46 4.53
C PRO A 30 20.64 5.54 3.48
N GLU A 31 20.40 5.23 2.21
CA GLU A 31 20.46 6.17 1.10
C GLU A 31 19.24 7.08 1.00
N ARG A 32 18.17 6.82 1.77
CA ARG A 32 16.93 7.59 1.71
C ARG A 32 16.92 8.71 2.75
N TYR A 33 16.46 9.88 2.32
CA TYR A 33 16.25 11.04 3.18
C TYR A 33 14.77 11.41 3.25
N PHE A 34 14.24 11.59 4.48
CA PHE A 34 12.83 11.88 4.67
C PHE A 34 12.58 13.07 5.57
N CYS A 35 11.73 13.97 5.09
CA CYS A 35 11.15 15.03 5.90
C CYS A 35 9.85 14.50 6.53
N ILE A 36 9.80 14.45 7.84
CA ILE A 36 8.67 13.94 8.62
C ILE A 36 7.79 15.11 9.07
N LEU A 37 6.58 15.16 8.53
CA LEU A 37 5.61 16.21 8.85
C LEU A 37 4.96 15.93 10.20
N LYS A 38 4.88 16.95 11.04
CA LYS A 38 4.17 16.95 12.32
C LYS A 38 3.03 17.98 12.27
N GLY A 39 1.98 17.75 13.04
CA GLY A 39 0.80 18.61 13.10
C GLY A 39 -0.48 17.83 13.28
N GLY A 40 -1.51 18.45 13.84
CA GLY A 40 -2.82 17.85 14.09
C GLY A 40 -3.62 17.54 12.81
N PRO A 41 -4.81 16.94 12.96
CA PRO A 41 -5.77 16.82 11.86
C PRO A 41 -6.10 18.18 11.26
N GLY A 42 -6.32 18.26 9.95
CA GLY A 42 -6.68 19.51 9.29
C GLY A 42 -5.58 20.58 9.20
N CYS A 43 -4.35 20.32 9.69
CA CYS A 43 -3.21 21.25 9.63
C CYS A 43 -2.56 21.38 8.24
N GLY A 44 -3.20 20.92 7.17
CA GLY A 44 -2.73 21.11 5.80
C GLY A 44 -1.62 20.17 5.33
N LYS A 45 -1.28 19.09 6.08
CA LYS A 45 -0.23 18.13 5.72
C LYS A 45 -0.42 17.52 4.32
N SER A 46 -1.61 17.02 4.00
CA SER A 46 -1.91 16.44 2.69
C SER A 46 -1.79 17.48 1.56
N THR A 47 -2.22 18.73 1.79
CA THR A 47 -2.05 19.84 0.84
C THR A 47 -0.59 20.16 0.61
N PHE A 48 0.22 20.21 1.67
CA PHE A 48 1.67 20.40 1.57
C PHE A 48 2.31 19.28 0.74
N LEU A 49 1.99 18.02 1.04
CA LEU A 49 2.50 16.84 0.30
C LEU A 49 2.13 16.91 -1.19
N ARG A 50 0.90 17.32 -1.50
CA ARG A 50 0.45 17.49 -2.89
C ARG A 50 1.26 18.56 -3.61
N ARG A 51 1.46 19.73 -3.00
CA ARG A 51 2.27 20.83 -3.57
C ARG A 51 3.72 20.42 -3.81
N VAL A 52 4.32 19.68 -2.87
CA VAL A 52 5.68 19.11 -3.01
C VAL A 52 5.74 18.11 -4.18
N GLY A 53 4.79 17.20 -4.25
CA GLY A 53 4.75 16.20 -5.33
C GLY A 53 4.52 16.84 -6.70
N ASP A 54 3.63 17.82 -6.79
CA ASP A 54 3.37 18.57 -8.03
C ASP A 54 4.60 19.37 -8.49
N ALA A 55 5.34 19.98 -7.56
CA ALA A 55 6.59 20.66 -7.87
C ALA A 55 7.65 19.68 -8.39
N GLY A 56 7.81 18.51 -7.76
CA GLY A 56 8.72 17.47 -8.24
C GLY A 56 8.33 16.95 -9.62
N ARG A 57 7.04 16.75 -9.88
CA ARG A 57 6.54 16.39 -11.19
C ARG A 57 6.84 17.47 -12.25
N ALA A 58 6.61 18.72 -11.92
CA ALA A 58 6.94 19.84 -12.81
C ALA A 58 8.43 19.92 -13.12
N ALA A 59 9.29 19.50 -12.18
CA ALA A 59 10.74 19.38 -12.37
C ALA A 59 11.15 18.09 -13.14
N GLY A 60 10.22 17.28 -13.63
CA GLY A 60 10.49 16.07 -14.39
C GLY A 60 10.88 14.85 -13.54
N LEU A 61 10.64 14.88 -12.24
CA LEU A 61 10.89 13.74 -11.37
C LEU A 61 9.73 12.73 -11.42
N SER A 62 10.06 11.45 -11.28
CA SER A 62 9.06 10.43 -10.98
C SER A 62 8.53 10.62 -9.56
N VAL A 63 7.22 10.48 -9.40
CA VAL A 63 6.54 10.70 -8.12
C VAL A 63 5.82 9.43 -7.68
N VAL A 64 6.11 9.02 -6.46
CA VAL A 64 5.36 7.97 -5.76
C VAL A 64 4.41 8.66 -4.77
N TRP A 65 3.12 8.64 -5.07
CA TRP A 65 2.07 9.15 -4.21
C TRP A 65 1.66 8.08 -3.21
N LEU A 66 1.74 8.40 -1.93
CA LEU A 66 1.38 7.50 -0.84
C LEU A 66 0.08 7.98 -0.23
N HIS A 67 -1.01 7.30 -0.57
CA HIS A 67 -2.36 7.64 -0.14
C HIS A 67 -2.63 7.18 1.29
N CYS A 68 -3.50 7.90 1.98
CA CYS A 68 -4.02 7.51 3.28
C CYS A 68 -5.12 6.46 3.10
N ALA A 69 -5.01 5.32 3.82
CA ALA A 69 -6.07 4.31 3.76
C ALA A 69 -7.34 4.72 4.55
N GLY A 70 -7.22 5.66 5.48
CA GLY A 70 -8.35 6.21 6.22
C GLY A 70 -9.18 7.23 5.41
N ASP A 71 -8.50 8.02 4.58
CA ASP A 71 -9.08 8.99 3.64
C ASP A 71 -8.30 8.93 2.33
N PRO A 72 -8.76 8.16 1.33
CA PRO A 72 -8.03 7.95 0.07
C PRO A 72 -7.78 9.21 -0.77
N ALA A 73 -8.54 10.27 -0.55
CA ALA A 73 -8.31 11.57 -1.18
C ALA A 73 -7.10 12.31 -0.58
N SER A 74 -6.72 11.97 0.65
CA SER A 74 -5.56 12.51 1.35
C SER A 74 -4.29 11.72 1.08
N LEU A 75 -3.15 12.36 1.36
CA LEU A 75 -1.82 11.78 1.21
C LEU A 75 -1.16 11.60 2.58
N ASP A 76 -0.55 10.43 2.81
CA ASP A 76 0.34 10.12 3.92
C ASP A 76 1.81 10.40 3.55
N GLY A 77 2.12 10.57 2.25
CA GLY A 77 3.47 10.89 1.83
C GLY A 77 3.64 11.08 0.32
N VAL A 78 4.82 11.54 -0.03
CA VAL A 78 5.32 11.62 -1.40
C VAL A 78 6.80 11.25 -1.43
N TYR A 79 7.22 10.50 -2.44
CA TYR A 79 8.60 10.04 -2.57
C TYR A 79 9.10 10.21 -4.01
N PHE A 80 10.35 10.65 -4.15
CA PHE A 80 11.05 10.88 -5.42
C PHE A 80 12.16 9.84 -5.58
N PRO A 81 11.96 8.77 -6.35
CA PRO A 81 12.93 7.68 -6.48
C PRO A 81 14.31 8.11 -6.96
N GLN A 82 14.39 9.08 -7.90
CA GLN A 82 15.66 9.56 -8.44
C GLN A 82 16.49 10.35 -7.42
N LYS A 83 15.84 10.94 -6.44
CA LYS A 83 16.47 11.75 -5.38
C LYS A 83 16.70 10.95 -4.10
N HIS A 84 16.13 9.75 -4.00
CA HIS A 84 16.07 9.00 -2.75
C HIS A 84 15.51 9.83 -1.58
N ALA A 85 14.60 10.75 -1.86
CA ALA A 85 14.06 11.69 -0.90
C ALA A 85 12.53 11.70 -0.91
N GLY A 86 11.92 12.03 0.23
CA GLY A 86 10.48 12.10 0.34
C GLY A 86 9.99 12.83 1.59
N PHE A 87 8.67 12.97 1.67
CA PHE A 87 7.96 13.61 2.75
C PHE A 87 6.88 12.68 3.27
N PHE A 88 6.73 12.58 4.59
CA PHE A 88 5.76 11.68 5.20
C PHE A 88 5.02 12.35 6.36
N ASP A 89 3.73 12.04 6.47
CA ASP A 89 2.96 12.31 7.67
C ASP A 89 3.46 11.38 8.80
N GLY A 90 4.10 11.96 9.81
CA GLY A 90 4.60 11.27 11.01
C GLY A 90 3.70 11.46 12.21
N THR A 91 2.40 11.71 12.02
CA THR A 91 1.43 11.83 13.11
C THR A 91 0.73 10.50 13.38
N ALA A 92 0.11 10.37 14.56
CA ALA A 92 -0.61 9.14 14.92
C ALA A 92 -1.75 8.85 13.91
N PRO A 93 -1.96 7.58 13.53
CA PRO A 93 -1.35 6.35 14.05
C PRO A 93 0.02 6.00 13.43
N HIS A 94 0.55 6.80 12.50
CA HIS A 94 1.77 6.54 11.72
C HIS A 94 3.03 7.09 12.38
N THR A 95 3.12 7.15 13.68
CA THR A 95 4.29 7.74 14.36
C THR A 95 5.59 7.20 13.78
N VAL A 96 6.28 8.05 13.03
CA VAL A 96 7.55 7.75 12.35
C VAL A 96 8.58 8.78 12.74
N GLU A 97 9.81 8.31 12.89
CA GLU A 97 10.96 9.12 13.25
C GLU A 97 12.09 8.86 12.24
N PRO A 98 12.92 9.86 11.89
CA PRO A 98 14.14 9.63 11.12
C PRO A 98 15.04 8.68 11.89
N ALA A 99 15.69 7.74 11.18
CA ALA A 99 16.65 6.83 11.81
C ALA A 99 17.83 7.59 12.42
N LEU A 100 18.28 8.64 11.76
CA LEU A 100 19.34 9.55 12.21
C LEU A 100 18.94 10.97 11.84
N PHE A 101 18.53 11.77 12.82
CA PHE A 101 18.16 13.16 12.61
C PHE A 101 19.30 13.95 11.95
N GLY A 102 18.97 14.72 10.90
CA GLY A 102 19.92 15.48 10.11
C GLY A 102 20.69 14.69 9.06
N ALA A 103 20.85 13.37 9.22
CA ALA A 103 21.57 12.52 8.28
C ALA A 103 20.62 11.71 7.36
N SER A 104 19.54 11.13 7.91
CA SER A 104 18.54 10.37 7.15
C SER A 104 17.17 11.04 7.12
N GLY A 105 17.02 12.21 7.73
CA GLY A 105 15.79 12.99 7.70
C GLY A 105 15.74 14.08 8.74
N GLU A 106 14.68 14.86 8.67
CA GLU A 106 14.36 15.99 9.54
C GLU A 106 12.87 16.04 9.86
N TYR A 107 12.50 16.94 10.77
CA TYR A 107 11.10 17.21 11.08
C TYR A 107 10.66 18.53 10.47
N LEU A 108 9.42 18.57 10.03
CA LEU A 108 8.74 19.79 9.61
C LEU A 108 7.44 19.90 10.39
N ASP A 109 7.39 20.84 11.34
CA ASP A 109 6.22 21.06 12.18
C ASP A 109 5.25 22.04 11.53
N LEU A 110 4.21 21.51 10.90
CA LEU A 110 3.10 22.31 10.36
C LEU A 110 2.09 22.70 11.47
N GLY A 111 2.18 22.07 12.64
CA GLY A 111 1.42 22.45 13.83
C GLY A 111 1.83 23.81 14.40
N ALA A 112 3.03 24.30 14.08
CA ALA A 112 3.50 25.64 14.47
C ALA A 112 2.63 26.77 13.89
N PHE A 113 1.83 26.51 12.86
CA PHE A 113 0.86 27.45 12.28
C PHE A 113 -0.54 27.35 12.91
N CYS A 114 -0.70 26.55 13.98
CA CYS A 114 -1.96 26.38 14.69
C CYS A 114 -1.95 27.20 16.00
N ARG A 115 -2.97 28.02 16.19
CA ARG A 115 -3.24 28.69 17.48
C ARG A 115 -3.88 27.70 18.44
N THR A 116 -3.04 26.94 19.16
CA THR A 116 -3.48 25.83 20.00
C THR A 116 -4.33 26.24 21.18
N GLU A 117 -4.18 27.48 21.65
CA GLU A 117 -4.98 28.09 22.71
C GLU A 117 -6.45 28.31 22.34
N ALA A 118 -6.76 28.33 21.05
CA ALA A 118 -8.12 28.47 20.53
C ALA A 118 -8.84 27.14 20.28
N LEU A 119 -8.16 26.01 20.48
CA LEU A 119 -8.73 24.67 20.31
C LEU A 119 -9.67 24.33 21.47
N ASP A 120 -10.69 23.50 21.18
CA ASP A 120 -11.57 22.88 22.18
C ASP A 120 -11.08 21.47 22.55
N PRO A 121 -10.33 21.29 23.67
CA PRO A 121 -9.79 19.99 24.03
C PRO A 121 -10.86 18.96 24.40
N ALA A 122 -12.03 19.38 24.88
CA ALA A 122 -13.13 18.46 25.25
C ALA A 122 -13.75 17.88 23.96
N ARG A 123 -14.05 18.73 22.97
CA ARG A 123 -14.58 18.29 21.68
C ARG A 123 -13.59 17.40 20.94
N ILE A 124 -12.28 17.73 20.94
CA ILE A 124 -11.22 16.94 20.32
C ILE A 124 -11.15 15.54 20.95
N ARG A 125 -11.18 15.45 22.27
CA ARG A 125 -11.15 14.14 22.97
C ARG A 125 -12.37 13.30 22.65
N ALA A 126 -13.57 13.89 22.63
CA ALA A 126 -14.81 13.19 22.30
C ALA A 126 -14.78 12.62 20.89
N LEU A 127 -14.46 13.45 19.88
CA LEU A 127 -14.37 13.01 18.48
C LEU A 127 -13.32 11.94 18.27
N ASN A 128 -12.15 12.05 18.91
CA ASN A 128 -11.12 11.01 18.84
C ASN A 128 -11.57 9.68 19.45
N ALA A 129 -12.30 9.71 20.56
CA ALA A 129 -12.84 8.50 21.19
C ALA A 129 -13.87 7.81 20.26
N ASP A 130 -14.77 8.59 19.66
CA ASP A 130 -15.77 8.07 18.73
C ASP A 130 -15.10 7.51 17.45
N CYS A 131 -14.12 8.21 16.87
CA CYS A 131 -13.32 7.70 15.75
C CYS A 131 -12.65 6.36 16.10
N ALA A 132 -12.03 6.27 17.28
CA ALA A 132 -11.35 5.06 17.75
C ALA A 132 -12.32 3.89 17.90
N MET A 133 -13.53 4.14 18.42
CA MET A 133 -14.58 3.12 18.55
C MET A 133 -14.98 2.55 17.17
N PHE A 134 -15.24 3.39 16.18
CA PHE A 134 -15.61 2.92 14.84
C PHE A 134 -14.47 2.21 14.13
N ARG A 135 -13.22 2.67 14.29
CA ARG A 135 -12.04 1.97 13.78
C ARG A 135 -11.88 0.58 14.41
N LEU A 136 -12.11 0.45 15.72
CA LEU A 136 -12.08 -0.85 16.41
C LEU A 136 -13.16 -1.79 15.86
N ARG A 137 -14.39 -1.30 15.64
CA ARG A 137 -15.46 -2.09 15.04
C ARG A 137 -15.13 -2.53 13.62
N ALA A 138 -14.59 -1.63 12.80
CA ALA A 138 -14.10 -1.97 11.47
C ALA A 138 -13.05 -3.09 11.54
N GLN A 139 -12.11 -2.99 12.48
CA GLN A 139 -11.08 -4.01 12.71
C GLN A 139 -11.69 -5.38 13.02
N GLN A 140 -12.72 -5.45 13.86
CA GLN A 140 -13.41 -6.71 14.18
C GLN A 140 -14.01 -7.36 12.93
N TYR A 141 -14.66 -6.58 12.07
CA TYR A 141 -15.22 -7.06 10.80
C TYR A 141 -14.13 -7.49 9.80
N LEU A 142 -13.01 -6.75 9.72
CA LEU A 142 -11.87 -7.15 8.88
C LEU A 142 -11.21 -8.44 9.38
N THR A 143 -11.12 -8.65 10.69
CA THR A 143 -10.64 -9.89 11.28
C THR A 143 -11.56 -11.06 10.93
N ALA A 144 -12.88 -10.87 11.02
CA ALA A 144 -13.85 -11.88 10.60
C ALA A 144 -13.76 -12.17 9.09
N ALA A 145 -13.64 -11.12 8.26
CA ALA A 145 -13.45 -11.27 6.82
C ALA A 145 -12.18 -12.05 6.45
N ALA A 146 -11.08 -11.81 7.18
CA ALA A 146 -9.84 -12.55 6.97
C ALA A 146 -9.94 -14.03 7.37
N ALA A 147 -10.68 -14.32 8.44
CA ALA A 147 -10.95 -15.70 8.87
C ALA A 147 -11.84 -16.47 7.89
N LEU A 148 -12.67 -15.75 7.14
CA LEU A 148 -13.57 -16.29 6.10
C LEU A 148 -12.95 -16.28 4.70
N ASP A 149 -11.62 -16.11 4.59
CA ASP A 149 -10.98 -16.09 3.27
C ASP A 149 -11.15 -17.45 2.58
N PRO A 150 -11.84 -17.52 1.43
CA PRO A 150 -12.10 -18.76 0.74
C PRO A 150 -10.84 -19.50 0.29
N ARG A 151 -9.71 -18.76 0.16
CA ARG A 151 -8.39 -19.33 -0.17
C ARG A 151 -7.71 -20.02 1.01
N ALA A 152 -8.27 -19.90 2.22
CA ALA A 152 -7.72 -20.47 3.45
C ALA A 152 -8.35 -21.81 3.84
N THR A 153 -9.20 -22.42 2.99
CA THR A 153 -9.94 -23.64 3.32
C THR A 153 -8.99 -24.78 3.71
N PRO A 154 -8.99 -25.24 4.97
CA PRO A 154 -8.03 -26.24 5.45
C PRO A 154 -8.22 -27.61 4.76
N GLY A 155 -7.13 -28.36 4.59
CA GLY A 155 -7.15 -29.77 4.18
C GLY A 155 -7.45 -30.03 2.71
N LEU A 156 -7.69 -29.01 1.88
CA LEU A 156 -7.97 -29.18 0.45
C LEU A 156 -6.77 -28.94 -0.47
N VAL A 157 -5.74 -28.27 0.04
CA VAL A 157 -4.48 -28.02 -0.68
C VAL A 157 -3.35 -28.80 0.00
N PHE A 158 -2.70 -29.67 -0.74
CA PHE A 158 -1.66 -30.55 -0.24
C PHE A 158 -0.25 -30.02 -0.55
N PRO A 159 0.81 -30.56 0.09
CA PRO A 159 2.19 -30.17 -0.20
C PRO A 159 2.58 -30.30 -1.67
N GLU A 160 2.05 -31.32 -2.39
CA GLU A 160 2.29 -31.58 -3.81
C GLU A 160 1.73 -30.46 -4.71
N ASP A 161 0.55 -29.91 -4.35
CA ASP A 161 -0.07 -28.79 -5.06
C ASP A 161 0.80 -27.52 -4.93
N ARG A 162 1.31 -27.27 -3.72
CA ARG A 162 2.25 -26.15 -3.44
C ARG A 162 3.55 -26.31 -4.21
N GLU A 163 4.12 -27.50 -4.23
CA GLU A 163 5.35 -27.78 -5.00
C GLU A 163 5.12 -27.65 -6.51
N ALA A 164 3.95 -28.04 -7.02
CA ALA A 164 3.58 -27.82 -8.42
C ALA A 164 3.52 -26.31 -8.75
N ALA A 165 2.93 -25.50 -7.87
CA ALA A 165 2.92 -24.04 -8.03
C ALA A 165 4.35 -23.45 -8.03
N ARG A 166 5.23 -23.91 -7.13
CA ARG A 166 6.64 -23.49 -7.08
C ARG A 166 7.41 -23.89 -8.35
N ARG A 167 7.24 -25.12 -8.86
CA ARG A 167 7.89 -25.58 -10.11
C ARG A 167 7.43 -24.71 -11.29
N ARG A 168 6.13 -24.41 -11.37
CA ARG A 168 5.60 -23.53 -12.41
C ARG A 168 6.17 -22.12 -12.32
N ALA A 169 6.26 -21.55 -11.10
CA ALA A 169 6.89 -20.28 -10.87
C ALA A 169 8.35 -20.26 -11.30
N LYS A 170 9.15 -21.27 -10.93
CA LYS A 170 10.56 -21.39 -11.35
C LYS A 170 10.71 -21.39 -12.87
N SER A 171 9.86 -22.12 -13.61
CA SER A 171 9.87 -22.13 -15.08
C SER A 171 9.60 -20.74 -15.66
N VAL A 172 8.62 -20.03 -15.10
CA VAL A 172 8.32 -18.64 -15.53
C VAL A 172 9.48 -17.70 -15.18
N CYS A 173 10.06 -17.81 -13.99
CA CYS A 173 11.20 -17.00 -13.56
C CYS A 173 12.41 -17.18 -14.48
N THR A 174 12.75 -18.42 -14.84
CA THR A 174 13.87 -18.70 -15.76
C THR A 174 13.65 -18.04 -17.12
N ARG A 175 12.41 -18.05 -17.63
CA ARG A 175 12.06 -17.42 -18.89
C ARG A 175 12.13 -15.88 -18.83
N GLU A 176 11.66 -15.27 -17.73
CA GLU A 176 11.58 -13.82 -17.62
C GLU A 176 12.87 -13.16 -17.09
N PHE A 177 13.60 -13.84 -16.24
CA PHE A 177 14.76 -13.28 -15.52
C PHE A 177 16.07 -14.00 -15.81
N GLY A 178 16.03 -15.20 -16.41
CA GLY A 178 17.18 -16.07 -16.58
C GLY A 178 17.52 -16.86 -15.31
N THR A 179 18.71 -17.42 -15.28
CA THR A 179 19.28 -18.11 -14.11
C THR A 179 20.00 -17.11 -13.22
N SER A 180 19.87 -17.27 -11.91
CA SER A 180 20.57 -16.41 -10.95
C SER A 180 22.08 -16.60 -11.07
N PRO A 181 22.87 -15.55 -11.35
CA PRO A 181 24.34 -15.63 -11.31
C PRO A 181 24.82 -15.95 -9.90
N LYS A 182 25.91 -16.75 -9.78
CA LYS A 182 26.43 -17.17 -8.46
C LYS A 182 26.88 -15.98 -7.60
N ASP A 183 27.43 -14.93 -8.22
CA ASP A 183 28.03 -13.78 -7.55
C ASP A 183 27.20 -12.48 -7.69
N ALA A 184 25.93 -12.59 -8.08
CA ALA A 184 25.08 -11.42 -8.21
C ALA A 184 24.78 -10.79 -6.84
N LYS A 185 25.01 -9.47 -6.73
CA LYS A 185 24.50 -8.71 -5.57
C LYS A 185 22.98 -8.77 -5.57
N PRO A 186 22.35 -9.18 -4.47
CA PRO A 186 20.88 -9.23 -4.41
C PRO A 186 20.23 -7.87 -4.71
N GLY A 187 19.14 -7.91 -5.46
CA GLY A 187 18.30 -6.74 -5.67
C GLY A 187 17.54 -6.32 -4.40
N ARG A 188 17.04 -5.11 -4.40
CA ARG A 188 16.21 -4.59 -3.31
C ARG A 188 14.75 -5.07 -3.46
N CYS A 189 14.10 -5.30 -2.33
CA CYS A 189 12.67 -5.58 -2.28
C CYS A 189 11.97 -4.51 -1.45
N ASP A 190 11.29 -3.58 -2.11
CA ASP A 190 10.41 -2.62 -1.45
C ASP A 190 9.03 -3.24 -1.23
N ARG A 191 8.41 -2.94 -0.09
CA ARG A 191 7.05 -3.39 0.22
C ARG A 191 6.10 -2.19 0.26
N LEU A 192 5.02 -2.25 -0.55
CA LEU A 192 4.01 -1.21 -0.69
C LEU A 192 2.67 -1.87 -0.98
N PHE A 193 1.57 -1.35 -0.42
CA PHE A 193 0.25 -1.85 -0.76
C PHE A 193 -0.25 -1.24 -2.07
N LEU A 194 -0.67 -2.08 -3.02
CA LEU A 194 -1.40 -1.65 -4.23
C LEU A 194 -2.89 -1.43 -3.96
N SER A 195 -3.40 -2.00 -2.88
CA SER A 195 -4.80 -1.89 -2.50
C SER A 195 -4.97 -1.74 -1.00
N ALA A 196 -6.09 -1.16 -0.58
CA ALA A 196 -6.52 -1.07 0.81
C ALA A 196 -8.04 -1.19 0.91
N VAL A 197 -8.54 -1.64 2.06
CA VAL A 197 -9.95 -1.47 2.44
C VAL A 197 -10.09 -0.12 3.10
N THR A 198 -10.92 0.74 2.53
CA THR A 198 -11.06 2.15 2.90
C THR A 198 -12.51 2.48 3.25
N SER A 199 -12.79 3.73 3.60
CA SER A 199 -14.15 4.26 3.77
C SER A 199 -14.99 4.24 2.48
N GLU A 200 -14.35 4.17 1.32
CA GLU A 200 -14.98 4.12 0.00
C GLU A 200 -15.13 2.69 -0.54
N GLY A 201 -14.66 1.69 0.20
CA GLY A 201 -14.58 0.30 -0.22
C GLY A 201 -13.15 -0.15 -0.45
N LYS A 202 -12.98 -1.24 -1.18
CA LYS A 202 -11.64 -1.71 -1.58
C LYS A 202 -11.15 -0.86 -2.75
N ILE A 203 -10.09 -0.09 -2.53
CA ILE A 203 -9.39 0.67 -3.56
C ILE A 203 -8.18 -0.15 -4.02
N PHE A 204 -7.95 -0.16 -5.34
CA PHE A 204 -6.78 -0.73 -5.99
C PHE A 204 -6.24 0.28 -7.01
N PHE A 205 -4.93 0.34 -7.23
CA PHE A 205 -4.30 1.28 -8.17
C PHE A 205 -3.79 0.58 -9.44
N PRO A 206 -4.64 0.31 -10.43
CA PRO A 206 -4.26 -0.39 -11.66
C PRO A 206 -3.24 0.40 -12.48
N ASP A 207 -3.35 1.74 -12.53
CA ASP A 207 -2.43 2.60 -13.27
C ASP A 207 -0.98 2.46 -12.80
N THR A 208 -0.78 2.14 -11.51
CA THR A 208 0.54 1.85 -10.95
C THR A 208 1.15 0.59 -11.56
N VAL A 209 0.32 -0.43 -11.81
CA VAL A 209 0.77 -1.65 -12.50
C VAL A 209 1.16 -1.31 -13.93
N ALA A 210 0.35 -0.51 -14.64
CA ALA A 210 0.63 -0.07 -16.01
C ALA A 210 1.91 0.78 -16.11
N ALA A 211 2.17 1.64 -15.12
CA ALA A 211 3.37 2.47 -15.07
C ALA A 211 4.66 1.63 -14.94
N HIS A 212 4.59 0.47 -14.30
CA HIS A 212 5.76 -0.39 -14.07
C HIS A 212 5.87 -1.55 -15.06
N CYS A 213 4.79 -1.98 -15.69
CA CYS A 213 4.71 -3.25 -16.40
C CYS A 213 4.13 -3.08 -17.81
N ALA A 214 4.81 -3.63 -18.80
CA ALA A 214 4.27 -3.83 -20.15
C ALA A 214 3.50 -5.15 -20.28
N ARG A 215 3.75 -6.09 -19.36
CA ARG A 215 3.15 -7.42 -19.33
C ARG A 215 2.81 -7.86 -17.91
N VAL A 216 1.64 -8.47 -17.74
CA VAL A 216 1.16 -9.00 -16.46
C VAL A 216 0.85 -10.49 -16.57
N TYR A 217 1.34 -11.25 -15.60
CA TYR A 217 0.90 -12.61 -15.31
C TYR A 217 -0.21 -12.55 -14.26
N LEU A 218 -1.43 -12.81 -14.70
CA LEU A 218 -2.58 -12.91 -13.82
C LEU A 218 -2.68 -14.33 -13.27
N LEU A 219 -2.68 -14.45 -11.96
CA LEU A 219 -2.76 -15.72 -11.24
C LEU A 219 -4.21 -15.95 -10.81
N ASP A 220 -4.89 -16.89 -11.46
CA ASP A 220 -6.23 -17.32 -11.08
C ASP A 220 -6.11 -18.19 -9.82
N ASP A 221 -6.23 -17.58 -8.64
CA ASP A 221 -5.97 -18.21 -7.35
C ASP A 221 -7.23 -18.53 -6.56
N GLY A 222 -7.89 -19.60 -6.93
CA GLY A 222 -8.99 -20.11 -6.13
C GLY A 222 -8.57 -20.99 -4.93
N CYS A 223 -7.31 -21.41 -4.86
CA CYS A 223 -6.83 -22.40 -3.88
C CYS A 223 -5.84 -21.81 -2.86
N GLY A 224 -5.49 -20.54 -2.92
CA GLY A 224 -4.45 -19.92 -2.08
C GLY A 224 -3.02 -20.35 -2.45
N LEU A 225 -2.80 -20.79 -3.69
CA LEU A 225 -1.48 -21.22 -4.19
C LEU A 225 -0.65 -20.03 -4.76
N ALA A 226 -1.27 -18.86 -4.96
CA ALA A 226 -0.57 -17.70 -5.49
C ALA A 226 0.56 -17.22 -4.56
N GLU A 227 0.44 -17.39 -3.24
CA GLU A 227 1.52 -17.03 -2.31
C GLU A 227 2.80 -17.84 -2.60
N GLU A 228 2.69 -19.14 -2.82
CA GLU A 228 3.83 -20.01 -3.17
C GLU A 228 4.49 -19.58 -4.50
N PHE A 229 3.66 -19.21 -5.45
CA PHE A 229 4.10 -18.73 -6.75
C PHE A 229 4.82 -17.38 -6.62
N LEU A 230 4.16 -16.38 -6.00
CA LEU A 230 4.66 -15.01 -5.86
C LEU A 230 5.90 -14.94 -4.96
N HIS A 231 5.95 -15.74 -3.89
CA HIS A 231 7.15 -15.88 -3.07
C HIS A 231 8.34 -16.39 -3.89
N THR A 232 8.12 -17.40 -4.74
CA THR A 232 9.16 -17.96 -5.62
C THR A 232 9.63 -16.90 -6.62
N VAL A 233 8.71 -16.16 -7.25
CA VAL A 233 9.02 -15.07 -8.18
C VAL A 233 9.86 -13.99 -7.50
N ARG A 234 9.40 -13.48 -6.36
CA ARG A 234 10.10 -12.45 -5.59
C ARG A 234 11.53 -12.88 -5.23
N THR A 235 11.66 -14.08 -4.68
CA THR A 235 12.95 -14.60 -4.24
C THR A 235 13.91 -14.80 -5.41
N HIS A 236 13.42 -15.32 -6.53
CA HIS A 236 14.24 -15.54 -7.73
C HIS A 236 14.69 -14.21 -8.34
N ALA A 237 13.77 -13.25 -8.51
CA ALA A 237 14.09 -11.93 -9.07
C ALA A 237 15.15 -11.19 -8.23
N VAL A 238 14.99 -11.19 -6.89
CA VAL A 238 15.96 -10.58 -5.98
C VAL A 238 17.34 -11.27 -6.10
N ARG A 239 17.39 -12.60 -6.18
CA ARG A 239 18.65 -13.34 -6.42
C ARG A 239 19.29 -13.03 -7.76
N CYS A 240 18.50 -12.71 -8.77
CA CYS A 240 19.01 -12.23 -10.07
C CYS A 240 19.48 -10.76 -10.05
N GLY A 241 19.55 -10.11 -8.89
CA GLY A 241 19.98 -8.71 -8.76
C GLY A 241 18.90 -7.69 -9.17
N LEU A 242 17.64 -8.13 -9.38
CA LEU A 242 16.56 -7.25 -9.81
C LEU A 242 15.86 -6.61 -8.61
N ASN A 243 15.60 -5.30 -8.70
CA ASN A 243 14.77 -4.61 -7.72
C ASN A 243 13.29 -4.98 -7.94
N VAL A 244 12.61 -5.27 -6.83
CA VAL A 244 11.25 -5.79 -6.79
C VAL A 244 10.38 -4.90 -5.92
N ILE A 245 9.13 -4.68 -6.35
CA ILE A 245 8.08 -4.13 -5.50
C ILE A 245 7.14 -5.29 -5.15
N SER A 246 7.10 -5.66 -3.88
CA SER A 246 6.24 -6.73 -3.34
C SER A 246 5.05 -6.10 -2.64
N CYS A 247 3.84 -6.37 -3.16
CA CYS A 247 2.62 -5.77 -2.65
C CYS A 247 1.86 -6.79 -1.80
N PRO A 248 1.72 -6.53 -0.48
CA PRO A 248 0.92 -7.38 0.38
C PRO A 248 -0.57 -7.35 0.02
N ASP A 249 -1.31 -8.38 0.39
CA ASP A 249 -2.76 -8.42 0.29
C ASP A 249 -3.37 -7.42 1.31
N ALA A 250 -4.37 -6.66 0.88
CA ALA A 250 -5.00 -5.60 1.68
C ALA A 250 -5.71 -6.12 2.94
N LEU A 251 -6.18 -7.36 2.94
CA LEU A 251 -6.88 -7.96 4.07
C LEU A 251 -5.96 -8.87 4.89
N ILE A 252 -5.10 -9.64 4.23
CA ILE A 252 -4.20 -10.62 4.84
C ILE A 252 -2.75 -10.28 4.46
N PRO A 253 -2.08 -9.33 5.15
CA PRO A 253 -0.78 -8.79 4.73
C PRO A 253 0.40 -9.78 4.86
N SER A 254 0.18 -10.95 5.42
CA SER A 254 1.12 -12.07 5.36
C SER A 254 1.17 -12.73 3.98
N ARG A 255 0.14 -12.51 3.14
CA ARG A 255 0.10 -12.93 1.75
C ARG A 255 0.56 -11.82 0.82
N THR A 256 1.03 -12.22 -0.35
CA THR A 256 1.43 -11.32 -1.42
C THR A 256 0.31 -11.21 -2.44
N GLN A 257 -0.16 -10.00 -2.74
CA GLN A 257 -1.12 -9.71 -3.81
C GLN A 257 -0.42 -9.60 -5.17
N ALA A 258 0.73 -8.90 -5.19
CA ALA A 258 1.46 -8.69 -6.43
C ALA A 258 2.97 -8.62 -6.22
N VAL A 259 3.71 -8.96 -7.27
CA VAL A 259 5.15 -8.75 -7.40
C VAL A 259 5.42 -8.03 -8.72
N LEU A 260 5.94 -6.80 -8.65
CA LEU A 260 6.30 -6.02 -9.83
C LEU A 260 7.83 -6.00 -9.96
N VAL A 261 8.32 -6.19 -11.19
CA VAL A 261 9.74 -6.13 -11.54
C VAL A 261 9.92 -5.06 -12.61
N PRO A 262 10.03 -3.77 -12.23
CA PRO A 262 9.99 -2.64 -13.15
C PRO A 262 11.07 -2.69 -14.22
N SER A 263 12.31 -3.09 -13.87
CA SER A 263 13.42 -3.20 -14.81
C SER A 263 13.21 -4.24 -15.93
N ARG A 264 12.23 -5.14 -15.76
CA ARG A 264 11.82 -6.14 -16.78
C ARG A 264 10.46 -5.82 -17.40
N GLY A 265 9.79 -4.79 -16.92
CA GLY A 265 8.44 -4.45 -17.37
C GLY A 265 7.42 -5.57 -17.13
N VAL A 266 7.58 -6.36 -16.07
CA VAL A 266 6.77 -7.55 -15.79
C VAL A 266 6.15 -7.48 -14.41
N GLY A 267 4.84 -7.73 -14.33
CA GLY A 267 4.07 -7.86 -13.09
C GLY A 267 3.46 -9.26 -12.95
N PHE A 268 3.31 -9.71 -11.71
CA PHE A 268 2.60 -10.92 -11.31
C PHE A 268 1.55 -10.54 -10.30
N LEU A 269 0.29 -10.84 -10.57
CA LEU A 269 -0.84 -10.35 -9.81
C LEU A 269 -1.79 -11.49 -9.45
N ALA A 270 -2.03 -11.74 -8.17
CA ALA A 270 -3.12 -12.58 -7.69
C ALA A 270 -4.40 -11.74 -7.63
N GLY A 271 -5.31 -11.92 -8.59
CA GLY A 271 -6.50 -11.10 -8.73
C GLY A 271 -7.35 -11.55 -9.88
N THR A 272 -8.20 -10.66 -10.35
CA THR A 272 -9.10 -10.86 -11.48
C THR A 272 -8.67 -10.04 -12.69
N ALA A 273 -9.23 -10.34 -13.86
CA ALA A 273 -8.97 -9.54 -15.07
C ALA A 273 -9.36 -8.05 -14.89
N ALA A 274 -10.31 -7.75 -14.01
CA ALA A 274 -10.71 -6.37 -13.69
C ALA A 274 -9.61 -5.58 -12.94
N ASP A 275 -8.67 -6.27 -12.28
CA ASP A 275 -7.55 -5.65 -11.57
C ASP A 275 -6.38 -5.29 -12.53
N VAL A 276 -6.45 -5.68 -13.80
CA VAL A 276 -5.40 -5.41 -14.78
C VAL A 276 -5.85 -4.28 -15.72
N PRO A 277 -5.04 -3.21 -15.85
CA PRO A 277 -5.37 -2.10 -16.77
C PRO A 277 -5.55 -2.58 -18.21
N GLY A 278 -6.48 -1.96 -18.92
CA GLY A 278 -6.62 -2.18 -20.36
C GLY A 278 -5.33 -1.83 -21.12
N GLY A 279 -5.06 -2.56 -22.21
CA GLY A 279 -3.89 -2.30 -23.06
C GLY A 279 -2.60 -3.03 -22.64
N LEU A 280 -2.54 -3.63 -21.46
CA LEU A 280 -1.40 -4.47 -21.07
C LEU A 280 -1.50 -5.89 -21.65
N SER A 281 -0.35 -6.45 -22.04
CA SER A 281 -0.26 -7.86 -22.39
C SER A 281 -0.53 -8.73 -21.16
N GLN A 282 -1.56 -9.56 -21.22
CA GLN A 282 -1.96 -10.44 -20.11
C GLN A 282 -1.66 -11.90 -20.42
N ARG A 283 -1.16 -12.61 -19.43
CA ARG A 283 -0.98 -14.07 -19.47
C ARG A 283 -1.60 -14.68 -18.22
N HIS A 284 -2.58 -15.57 -18.41
CA HIS A 284 -3.24 -16.24 -17.31
C HIS A 284 -2.45 -17.47 -16.85
N ILE A 285 -2.30 -17.62 -15.54
CA ILE A 285 -1.73 -18.79 -14.88
C ILE A 285 -2.78 -19.35 -13.94
N ARG A 286 -3.38 -20.45 -14.33
CA ARG A 286 -4.41 -21.11 -13.52
C ARG A 286 -3.75 -21.86 -12.36
N LEU A 287 -4.00 -21.40 -11.15
CA LEU A 287 -3.59 -22.02 -9.89
C LEU A 287 -4.81 -22.57 -9.12
N ASP A 288 -6.00 -22.47 -9.72
CA ASP A 288 -7.29 -22.87 -9.15
C ASP A 288 -7.69 -24.31 -9.51
N VAL A 289 -6.84 -25.05 -10.24
CA VAL A 289 -7.12 -26.41 -10.71
C VAL A 289 -6.30 -27.42 -9.91
N LEU A 290 -7.00 -28.21 -9.11
CA LEU A 290 -6.43 -29.36 -8.42
C LEU A 290 -6.52 -30.62 -9.32
N PRO A 291 -5.56 -31.54 -9.20
CA PRO A 291 -5.56 -32.78 -10.00
C PRO A 291 -6.77 -33.67 -9.74
N ASP A 292 -7.29 -33.70 -8.50
CA ASP A 292 -8.45 -34.48 -8.10
C ASP A 292 -9.77 -33.75 -8.32
N PRO A 293 -10.67 -34.25 -9.19
CA PRO A 293 -11.94 -33.59 -9.49
C PRO A 293 -12.91 -33.50 -8.29
N GLU A 294 -12.87 -34.45 -7.35
CA GLU A 294 -13.75 -34.42 -6.16
C GLU A 294 -13.28 -33.33 -5.18
N ARG A 295 -11.99 -33.28 -4.92
CA ARG A 295 -11.38 -32.17 -4.15
C ARG A 295 -11.70 -30.83 -4.78
N GLN A 296 -11.60 -30.73 -6.11
CA GLN A 296 -11.92 -29.50 -6.84
C GLN A 296 -13.38 -29.07 -6.66
N ARG A 297 -14.34 -30.01 -6.69
CA ARG A 297 -15.76 -29.71 -6.47
C ARG A 297 -16.03 -29.29 -5.03
N THR A 298 -15.43 -29.95 -4.06
CA THR A 298 -15.56 -29.66 -2.62
C THR A 298 -15.00 -28.24 -2.34
N LEU A 299 -13.81 -27.94 -2.84
CA LEU A 299 -13.19 -26.62 -2.73
C LEU A 299 -14.10 -25.52 -3.28
N ARG A 300 -14.61 -25.69 -4.51
CA ARG A 300 -15.49 -24.70 -5.13
C ARG A 300 -16.78 -24.44 -4.36
N ARG A 301 -17.33 -25.45 -3.68
CA ARG A 301 -18.53 -25.28 -2.83
C ARG A 301 -18.21 -24.49 -1.58
N ALA A 302 -17.15 -24.88 -0.86
CA ALA A 302 -16.69 -24.16 0.33
C ALA A 302 -16.39 -22.68 0.01
N MET A 303 -15.60 -22.43 -1.04
CA MET A 303 -15.24 -21.11 -1.47
C MET A 303 -16.43 -20.17 -1.76
N ARG A 304 -17.51 -20.69 -2.37
CA ARG A 304 -18.70 -19.85 -2.68
C ARG A 304 -19.41 -19.40 -1.41
N SER A 305 -19.50 -20.27 -0.40
CA SER A 305 -20.09 -19.93 0.88
C SER A 305 -19.25 -18.89 1.60
N ASP A 306 -17.96 -19.16 1.74
CA ASP A 306 -17.03 -18.32 2.48
C ASP A 306 -16.85 -16.95 1.81
N ALA A 307 -16.76 -16.92 0.48
CA ALA A 307 -16.66 -15.67 -0.27
C ALA A 307 -17.87 -14.74 -0.03
N ARG A 308 -19.09 -15.31 0.06
CA ARG A 308 -20.29 -14.52 0.36
C ARG A 308 -20.25 -13.94 1.78
N GLN A 309 -19.85 -14.73 2.76
CA GLN A 309 -19.76 -14.29 4.15
C GLN A 309 -18.62 -13.28 4.32
N GLN A 310 -17.49 -13.51 3.67
CA GLN A 310 -16.37 -12.57 3.63
C GLN A 310 -16.81 -11.21 3.07
N GLN A 311 -17.54 -11.21 1.95
CA GLN A 311 -18.04 -9.99 1.32
C GLN A 311 -18.96 -9.19 2.26
N LEU A 312 -19.89 -9.86 2.95
CA LEU A 312 -20.74 -9.22 3.95
C LEU A 312 -19.95 -8.60 5.10
N ALA A 313 -18.92 -9.30 5.59
CA ALA A 313 -18.06 -8.77 6.63
C ALA A 313 -17.25 -7.55 6.16
N LEU A 314 -16.75 -7.57 4.91
CA LEU A 314 -16.07 -6.42 4.29
C LEU A 314 -16.99 -5.21 4.15
N GLU A 315 -18.24 -5.40 3.71
CA GLU A 315 -19.23 -4.33 3.61
C GLU A 315 -19.49 -3.66 4.97
N ARG A 316 -19.62 -4.47 6.04
CA ARG A 316 -19.75 -3.96 7.40
C ARG A 316 -18.51 -3.21 7.87
N ALA A 317 -17.31 -3.70 7.54
CA ALA A 317 -16.09 -2.99 7.84
C ALA A 317 -16.05 -1.60 7.15
N VAL A 318 -16.42 -1.53 5.87
CA VAL A 318 -16.47 -0.28 5.10
C VAL A 318 -17.48 0.71 5.72
N GLU A 319 -18.66 0.24 6.16
CA GLU A 319 -19.63 1.10 6.87
C GLU A 319 -19.00 1.74 8.12
N GLN A 320 -18.28 0.96 8.93
CA GLN A 320 -17.63 1.49 10.14
C GLN A 320 -16.47 2.45 9.78
N LEU A 321 -15.68 2.15 8.76
CA LEU A 321 -14.62 3.06 8.29
C LEU A 321 -15.21 4.37 7.78
N ARG A 322 -16.36 4.34 7.11
CA ARG A 322 -17.08 5.54 6.66
C ARG A 322 -17.52 6.41 7.83
N MET A 323 -18.05 5.82 8.90
CA MET A 323 -18.39 6.57 10.11
C MET A 323 -17.16 7.19 10.76
N ALA A 324 -16.05 6.44 10.85
CA ALA A 324 -14.79 6.96 11.36
C ALA A 324 -14.26 8.15 10.52
N ALA A 325 -14.40 8.08 9.18
CA ALA A 325 -13.98 9.15 8.28
C ALA A 325 -14.84 10.41 8.45
N LEU A 326 -16.16 10.28 8.62
CA LEU A 326 -17.04 11.41 8.88
C LEU A 326 -16.67 12.13 10.18
N LEU A 327 -16.43 11.37 11.26
CA LEU A 327 -16.01 11.94 12.54
C LEU A 327 -14.60 12.56 12.47
N HIS A 328 -13.72 12.00 11.66
CA HIS A 328 -12.42 12.59 11.41
C HIS A 328 -12.51 13.93 10.68
N ASN A 329 -13.43 14.07 9.72
CA ASN A 329 -13.71 15.34 9.05
C ASN A 329 -14.27 16.39 10.03
N GLU A 330 -15.13 15.98 10.99
CA GLU A 330 -15.58 16.87 12.07
C GLU A 330 -14.40 17.29 12.96
N LEU A 331 -13.50 16.37 13.27
CA LEU A 331 -12.30 16.67 14.04
C LEU A 331 -11.41 17.69 13.31
N GLU A 332 -11.19 17.53 12.00
CA GLU A 332 -10.48 18.52 11.19
C GLU A 332 -11.16 19.88 11.20
N ALA A 333 -12.50 19.92 11.19
CA ALA A 333 -13.28 21.16 11.25
C ALA A 333 -13.06 21.92 12.58
N VAL A 334 -12.68 21.24 13.66
CA VAL A 334 -12.28 21.90 14.93
C VAL A 334 -10.93 22.59 14.79
N TYR A 335 -9.98 22.02 14.06
CA TYR A 335 -8.63 22.58 13.89
C TYR A 335 -8.56 23.68 12.85
N ARG A 336 -9.31 23.58 11.74
CA ARG A 336 -9.23 24.52 10.60
C ARG A 336 -9.35 26.00 10.96
N PRO A 337 -10.29 26.45 11.84
CA PRO A 337 -10.38 27.86 12.22
C PRO A 337 -9.20 28.37 13.04
N CYS A 338 -8.42 27.46 13.64
CA CYS A 338 -7.26 27.76 14.45
C CYS A 338 -5.96 27.83 13.62
N MET A 339 -6.00 27.45 12.34
CA MET A 339 -4.85 27.45 11.45
C MET A 339 -4.64 28.80 10.75
N ASP A 340 -3.40 29.23 10.67
CA ASP A 340 -2.95 30.31 9.79
C ASP A 340 -2.50 29.73 8.45
N PHE A 341 -3.46 29.52 7.54
CA PHE A 341 -3.18 28.95 6.22
C PHE A 341 -2.40 29.88 5.29
N ASP A 342 -2.46 31.19 5.50
CA ASP A 342 -1.71 32.18 4.70
C ASP A 342 -0.22 32.08 5.05
N ALA A 343 0.11 32.05 6.33
CA ALA A 343 1.48 31.84 6.79
C ALA A 343 2.03 30.48 6.37
N LEU A 344 1.22 29.41 6.47
CA LEU A 344 1.59 28.07 6.01
C LEU A 344 1.83 28.03 4.48
N SER A 345 1.00 28.73 3.70
CA SER A 345 1.18 28.79 2.24
C SER A 345 2.48 29.53 1.88
N ALA A 346 2.72 30.68 2.49
CA ALA A 346 3.97 31.43 2.29
C ALA A 346 5.22 30.64 2.73
N PHE A 347 5.11 29.90 3.83
CA PHE A 347 6.17 28.98 4.26
C PHE A 347 6.42 27.89 3.21
N THR A 348 5.36 27.25 2.72
CA THR A 348 5.45 26.17 1.72
C THR A 348 6.13 26.67 0.44
N GLU A 349 5.78 27.85 -0.04
CA GLU A 349 6.40 28.45 -1.23
C GLU A 349 7.91 28.73 -1.05
N ARG A 350 8.30 29.23 0.12
CA ARG A 350 9.73 29.43 0.44
C ARG A 350 10.46 28.11 0.53
N TYR A 351 9.86 27.11 1.20
CA TYR A 351 10.46 25.79 1.38
C TYR A 351 10.71 25.11 0.04
N LEU A 352 9.73 25.13 -0.87
CA LEU A 352 9.86 24.54 -2.21
C LEU A 352 10.99 25.18 -3.05
N LYS A 353 11.27 26.48 -2.87
CA LYS A 353 12.39 27.15 -3.55
C LYS A 353 13.78 26.72 -3.04
N THR A 354 13.86 26.25 -1.81
CA THR A 354 15.12 25.90 -1.13
C THR A 354 15.36 24.40 -1.06
N PHE A 355 14.35 23.58 -1.33
CA PHE A 355 14.48 22.13 -1.25
C PHE A 355 15.36 21.59 -2.38
N PRO A 356 16.53 20.96 -2.07
CA PRO A 356 17.55 20.59 -3.08
C PRO A 356 17.09 19.50 -4.04
N GLY A 357 15.88 19.07 -3.97
CA GLY A 357 15.34 17.93 -4.70
C GLY A 357 14.27 18.28 -5.74
N VAL A 358 13.78 19.52 -5.73
CA VAL A 358 12.68 19.95 -6.62
C VAL A 358 13.12 21.12 -7.46
#